data_8667dbc6422097795e2ab67ba0756538
#
_entry.id   8667dbc6422097795e2ab67ba0756538
#
_cell.length_a   1.000
_cell.length_b   1.000
_cell.length_c   1.000
_cell.angle_alpha   90.00
_cell.angle_beta   90.00
_cell.angle_gamma   90.00
#
_symmetry.space_group_name_H-M   'P 1'
#
loop_
_entity.id
_entity.type
_entity.pdbx_description
1 polymer ?
#
loop_
_entity_poly.entity_id
_entity_poly.type
_entity_poly.pdbx_seq_one_letter_code
_entity_poly.pdbx_strand_id
1 'polypeptide(L)'
;GLKGAEITFPFISVGATEHALLTAVLADGETVLNNAACEPEIIDLADCLNAMGAKVIGAGTSRISIIGVSSLRGVDYSVVPDRIEAGTYALAAATVGGRVKLSNICKDHLGALWPLIEQAGAKLTFNKTSVLIERNSTKLKAVDIDTQAYPGFPTDLQAQFMTMMCLAEGTSIIRENIFENRFMHCPELSRMGADIDVRGRE
;
A
#
# COMPACT_ATOMS: atom_id res chain seq x y z
N GLY A 1 28.41 14.28 14.17
CA GLY A 1 27.20 14.17 13.34
C GLY A 1 27.22 12.89 12.51
N LEU A 2 26.10 12.54 11.93
CA LEU A 2 25.99 11.42 10.98
C LEU A 2 26.68 11.79 9.68
N LYS A 3 27.26 10.78 9.03
CA LYS A 3 27.90 10.94 7.73
C LYS A 3 27.10 10.17 6.67
N GLY A 4 27.10 10.70 5.46
CA GLY A 4 26.56 10.03 4.30
C GLY A 4 27.22 8.67 4.05
N ALA A 5 26.45 7.71 3.53
CA ALA A 5 26.88 6.36 3.28
C ALA A 5 26.06 5.72 2.14
N GLU A 6 26.63 4.69 1.52
CA GLU A 6 25.85 3.83 0.64
C GLU A 6 25.25 2.68 1.45
N ILE A 7 23.92 2.55 1.40
CA ILE A 7 23.16 1.57 2.16
C ILE A 7 22.36 0.71 1.16
N THR A 8 22.53 -0.60 1.24
CA THR A 8 21.73 -1.55 0.47
C THR A 8 20.84 -2.34 1.43
N PHE A 9 19.52 -2.19 1.30
CA PHE A 9 18.59 -2.96 2.12
C PHE A 9 18.57 -4.42 1.69
N PRO A 10 18.61 -5.37 2.64
CA PRO A 10 18.59 -6.81 2.33
C PRO A 10 17.25 -7.26 1.76
N PHE A 11 16.18 -6.53 2.05
CA PHE A 11 14.83 -6.67 1.50
C PHE A 11 14.15 -5.31 1.46
N ILE A 12 13.14 -5.16 0.60
CA ILE A 12 12.37 -3.91 0.47
C ILE A 12 11.59 -3.68 1.77
N SER A 13 11.77 -2.51 2.38
CA SER A 13 11.08 -2.13 3.62
C SER A 13 10.74 -0.65 3.58
N VAL A 14 9.44 -0.35 3.70
CA VAL A 14 8.91 1.04 3.77
C VAL A 14 9.50 1.74 4.98
N GLY A 15 9.33 1.19 6.18
CA GLY A 15 9.80 1.81 7.42
C GLY A 15 11.33 2.02 7.46
N ALA A 16 12.12 1.07 6.90
CA ALA A 16 13.56 1.26 6.80
C ALA A 16 13.93 2.39 5.83
N THR A 17 13.23 2.49 4.70
CA THR A 17 13.43 3.56 3.71
C THR A 17 13.06 4.92 4.28
N GLU A 18 11.91 5.06 4.94
CA GLU A 18 11.48 6.29 5.61
C GLU A 18 12.49 6.73 6.69
N HIS A 19 12.89 5.78 7.55
CA HIS A 19 13.85 6.06 8.61
C HIS A 19 15.20 6.53 8.05
N ALA A 20 15.70 5.88 7.00
CA ALA A 20 16.93 6.27 6.33
C ALA A 20 16.82 7.65 5.67
N LEU A 21 15.70 7.97 5.00
CA LEU A 21 15.43 9.29 4.44
C LEU A 21 15.48 10.38 5.51
N LEU A 22 14.69 10.22 6.59
CA LEU A 22 14.63 11.19 7.70
C LEU A 22 15.99 11.39 8.38
N THR A 23 16.80 10.35 8.45
CA THR A 23 18.12 10.40 9.08
C THR A 23 19.17 11.04 8.16
N ALA A 24 19.11 10.74 6.86
CA ALA A 24 20.12 11.15 5.89
C ALA A 24 20.04 12.62 5.49
N VAL A 25 18.84 13.25 5.54
CA VAL A 25 18.67 14.64 5.10
C VAL A 25 19.51 15.67 5.88
N LEU A 26 19.95 15.33 7.09
CA LEU A 26 20.83 16.15 7.92
C LEU A 26 22.23 15.51 8.14
N ALA A 27 22.56 14.43 7.45
CA ALA A 27 23.89 13.82 7.51
C ALA A 27 24.89 14.66 6.68
N ASP A 28 26.17 14.61 7.07
CA ASP A 28 27.23 15.27 6.32
C ASP A 28 27.64 14.42 5.09
N GLY A 29 27.48 14.99 3.90
CA GLY A 29 27.78 14.31 2.63
C GLY A 29 26.56 13.70 1.92
N GLU A 30 26.81 12.72 1.05
CA GLU A 30 25.78 12.03 0.27
C GLU A 30 25.45 10.67 0.88
N THR A 31 24.17 10.35 0.94
CA THR A 31 23.65 9.00 1.25
C THR A 31 22.95 8.44 0.02
N VAL A 32 23.28 7.19 -0.32
CA VAL A 32 22.62 6.46 -1.40
C VAL A 32 21.92 5.24 -0.81
N LEU A 33 20.62 5.12 -1.05
CA LEU A 33 19.82 3.97 -0.66
C LEU A 33 19.59 3.10 -1.88
N ASN A 34 19.99 1.82 -1.82
CA ASN A 34 19.71 0.81 -2.83
C ASN A 34 18.69 -0.18 -2.29
N ASN A 35 17.87 -0.76 -3.17
CA ASN A 35 16.75 -1.63 -2.85
C ASN A 35 15.72 -0.94 -1.93
N ALA A 36 15.52 0.36 -2.16
CA ALA A 36 14.56 1.17 -1.43
C ALA A 36 13.11 0.81 -1.79
N ALA A 37 12.19 1.09 -0.88
CA ALA A 37 10.76 1.00 -1.11
C ALA A 37 10.31 2.07 -2.12
N CYS A 38 9.31 1.73 -2.95
CA CYS A 38 8.85 2.58 -4.06
C CYS A 38 7.41 3.08 -3.84
N GLU A 39 6.84 2.83 -2.69
CA GLU A 39 5.46 3.19 -2.33
C GLU A 39 5.20 4.70 -2.48
N PRO A 40 3.97 5.11 -2.81
CA PRO A 40 3.61 6.53 -2.96
C PRO A 40 3.94 7.37 -1.72
N GLU A 41 3.84 6.82 -0.53
CA GLU A 41 4.20 7.46 0.74
C GLU A 41 5.69 7.80 0.86
N ILE A 42 6.57 7.05 0.19
CA ILE A 42 8.01 7.37 0.08
C ILE A 42 8.24 8.59 -0.79
N ILE A 43 7.48 8.70 -1.89
CA ILE A 43 7.53 9.87 -2.78
C ILE A 43 7.02 11.09 -2.02
N ASP A 44 5.88 10.96 -1.34
CA ASP A 44 5.25 12.02 -0.55
C ASP A 44 6.18 12.55 0.55
N LEU A 45 6.83 11.65 1.29
CA LEU A 45 7.83 12.02 2.30
C LEU A 45 9.00 12.78 1.68
N ALA A 46 9.54 12.30 0.56
CA ALA A 46 10.65 12.94 -0.12
C ALA A 46 10.26 14.34 -0.64
N ASP A 47 9.05 14.49 -1.19
CA ASP A 47 8.53 15.77 -1.66
C ASP A 47 8.34 16.76 -0.50
N CYS A 48 7.81 16.30 0.62
CA CYS A 48 7.71 17.10 1.84
C CYS A 48 9.09 17.57 2.33
N LEU A 49 10.05 16.66 2.44
CA LEU A 49 11.42 16.96 2.83
C LEU A 49 12.09 17.95 1.86
N ASN A 50 11.90 17.78 0.55
CA ASN A 50 12.42 18.69 -0.46
C ASN A 50 11.79 20.09 -0.35
N ALA A 51 10.48 20.16 -0.08
CA ALA A 51 9.82 21.44 0.22
C ALA A 51 10.37 22.13 1.48
N MET A 52 10.83 21.34 2.48
CA MET A 52 11.53 21.84 3.66
C MET A 52 12.97 22.27 3.38
N GLY A 53 13.51 22.00 2.18
CA GLY A 53 14.87 22.38 1.76
C GLY A 53 15.87 21.23 1.72
N ALA A 54 15.44 19.99 1.88
CA ALA A 54 16.26 18.80 1.65
C ALA A 54 16.60 18.63 0.15
N LYS A 55 17.47 17.69 -0.15
CA LYS A 55 17.89 17.33 -1.52
C LYS A 55 17.78 15.81 -1.69
N VAL A 56 16.56 15.34 -1.93
CA VAL A 56 16.25 13.92 -2.16
C VAL A 56 15.89 13.73 -3.63
N ILE A 57 16.51 12.76 -4.29
CA ILE A 57 16.32 12.43 -5.71
C ILE A 57 16.09 10.93 -5.83
N GLY A 58 15.19 10.51 -6.72
CA GLY A 58 14.93 9.10 -7.03
C GLY A 58 13.90 8.42 -6.14
N ALA A 59 13.18 9.15 -5.27
CA ALA A 59 12.05 8.59 -4.54
C ALA A 59 11.01 7.98 -5.51
N GLY A 60 10.44 6.84 -5.14
CA GLY A 60 9.57 6.05 -6.03
C GLY A 60 10.34 5.10 -6.95
N THR A 61 11.66 5.04 -6.84
CA THR A 61 12.51 4.04 -7.49
C THR A 61 13.31 3.24 -6.45
N SER A 62 13.90 2.12 -6.87
CA SER A 62 14.72 1.30 -5.98
C SER A 62 16.04 1.95 -5.55
N ARG A 63 16.39 3.12 -6.11
CA ARG A 63 17.61 3.87 -5.76
C ARG A 63 17.27 5.31 -5.44
N ILE A 64 17.59 5.74 -4.21
CA ILE A 64 17.35 7.10 -3.73
C ILE A 64 18.71 7.71 -3.34
N SER A 65 19.00 8.92 -3.81
CA SER A 65 20.16 9.72 -3.41
C SER A 65 19.71 10.90 -2.56
N ILE A 66 20.39 11.12 -1.45
CA ILE A 66 20.12 12.20 -0.49
C ILE A 66 21.43 12.98 -0.26
N ILE A 67 21.43 14.26 -0.57
CA ILE A 67 22.52 15.16 -0.20
C ILE A 67 22.13 15.85 1.11
N GLY A 68 22.88 15.63 2.15
CA GLY A 68 22.61 16.22 3.45
C GLY A 68 22.71 17.74 3.43
N VAL A 69 21.86 18.38 4.22
CA VAL A 69 21.80 19.85 4.38
C VAL A 69 22.02 20.23 5.84
N SER A 70 22.46 21.48 6.08
CA SER A 70 22.75 21.96 7.43
C SER A 70 21.50 22.20 8.28
N SER A 71 20.35 22.46 7.64
CA SER A 71 19.08 22.70 8.33
C SER A 71 17.90 22.54 7.37
N LEU A 72 16.74 22.24 7.93
CA LEU A 72 15.43 22.23 7.25
C LEU A 72 14.60 23.42 7.77
N ARG A 73 13.65 23.87 6.98
CA ARG A 73 12.68 24.92 7.33
C ARG A 73 11.28 24.34 7.43
N GLY A 74 10.39 25.01 8.15
CA GLY A 74 8.97 24.68 8.16
C GLY A 74 8.32 24.86 6.79
N VAL A 75 7.31 24.08 6.52
CA VAL A 75 6.55 24.12 5.26
C VAL A 75 5.07 23.82 5.54
N ASP A 76 4.18 24.47 4.78
CA ASP A 76 2.78 24.02 4.66
C ASP A 76 2.72 22.95 3.56
N TYR A 77 2.35 21.73 3.93
CA TYR A 77 2.35 20.58 3.05
C TYR A 77 1.05 19.80 3.16
N SER A 78 0.50 19.38 2.02
CA SER A 78 -0.68 18.52 1.98
C SER A 78 -0.23 17.10 1.68
N VAL A 79 -0.40 16.21 2.64
CA VAL A 79 -0.09 14.78 2.51
C VAL A 79 -1.01 14.14 1.46
N VAL A 80 -0.48 13.18 0.69
CA VAL A 80 -1.27 12.41 -0.26
C VAL A 80 -2.40 11.63 0.44
N PRO A 81 -3.53 11.38 -0.25
CA PRO A 81 -4.59 10.54 0.31
C PRO A 81 -4.09 9.13 0.64
N ASP A 82 -4.50 8.61 1.80
CA ASP A 82 -4.16 7.26 2.23
C ASP A 82 -4.79 6.21 1.30
N ARG A 83 -3.94 5.50 0.57
CA ARG A 83 -4.36 4.44 -0.36
C ARG A 83 -4.92 3.21 0.37
N ILE A 84 -4.43 2.92 1.58
CA ILE A 84 -4.90 1.75 2.35
C ILE A 84 -6.28 2.02 2.92
N GLU A 85 -6.55 3.25 3.40
CA GLU A 85 -7.89 3.67 3.77
C GLU A 85 -8.85 3.59 2.57
N ALA A 86 -8.46 4.15 1.42
CA ALA A 86 -9.26 4.09 0.20
C ALA A 86 -9.55 2.64 -0.24
N GLY A 87 -8.54 1.77 -0.23
CA GLY A 87 -8.68 0.34 -0.54
C GLY A 87 -9.60 -0.39 0.42
N THR A 88 -9.47 -0.11 1.72
CA THR A 88 -10.32 -0.71 2.77
C THR A 88 -11.79 -0.36 2.55
N TYR A 89 -12.11 0.91 2.31
CA TYR A 89 -13.50 1.32 2.03
C TYR A 89 -14.01 0.80 0.67
N ALA A 90 -13.13 0.69 -0.32
CA ALA A 90 -13.50 0.09 -1.61
C ALA A 90 -13.87 -1.39 -1.46
N LEU A 91 -13.08 -2.16 -0.72
CA LEU A 91 -13.34 -3.55 -0.42
C LEU A 91 -14.61 -3.71 0.42
N ALA A 92 -14.83 -2.86 1.44
CA ALA A 92 -16.06 -2.86 2.22
C ALA A 92 -17.30 -2.59 1.34
N ALA A 93 -17.24 -1.60 0.44
CA ALA A 93 -18.33 -1.29 -0.48
C ALA A 93 -18.60 -2.46 -1.44
N ALA A 94 -17.56 -3.08 -1.99
CA ALA A 94 -17.69 -4.27 -2.83
C ALA A 94 -18.29 -5.46 -2.06
N THR A 95 -17.90 -5.63 -0.79
CA THR A 95 -18.35 -6.73 0.07
C THR A 95 -19.83 -6.61 0.43
N VAL A 96 -20.27 -5.44 0.87
CA VAL A 96 -21.67 -5.22 1.30
C VAL A 96 -22.60 -5.03 0.10
N GLY A 97 -22.08 -4.48 -0.99
CA GLY A 97 -22.87 -4.11 -2.16
C GLY A 97 -23.52 -2.72 -2.03
N GLY A 98 -24.33 -2.37 -3.02
CA GLY A 98 -24.93 -1.05 -3.13
C GLY A 98 -24.05 -0.10 -3.98
N ARG A 99 -24.06 1.19 -3.62
CA ARG A 99 -23.41 2.24 -4.41
C ARG A 99 -22.68 3.21 -3.49
N VAL A 100 -21.35 3.22 -3.55
CA VAL A 100 -20.48 4.06 -2.69
C VAL A 100 -19.52 4.85 -3.56
N LYS A 101 -19.41 6.15 -3.32
CA LYS A 101 -18.42 7.03 -3.94
C LYS A 101 -17.33 7.35 -2.92
N LEU A 102 -16.10 7.00 -3.25
CA LEU A 102 -14.91 7.45 -2.53
C LEU A 102 -14.35 8.68 -3.23
N SER A 103 -14.15 9.74 -2.48
CA SER A 103 -13.59 11.00 -2.96
C SER A 103 -12.20 11.24 -2.40
N ASN A 104 -11.43 12.09 -3.05
CA ASN A 104 -10.05 12.39 -2.67
C ASN A 104 -9.17 11.14 -2.64
N ILE A 105 -9.17 10.37 -3.73
CA ILE A 105 -8.30 9.20 -3.92
C ILE A 105 -7.33 9.46 -5.07
N CYS A 106 -6.18 8.77 -5.05
CA CYS A 106 -5.31 8.62 -6.19
C CYS A 106 -5.45 7.21 -6.77
N LYS A 107 -6.04 7.10 -7.97
CA LYS A 107 -6.30 5.81 -8.62
C LYS A 107 -5.00 5.00 -8.78
N ASP A 108 -3.93 5.65 -9.21
CA ASP A 108 -2.68 5.00 -9.57
C ASP A 108 -1.95 4.39 -8.36
N HIS A 109 -2.28 4.83 -7.14
CA HIS A 109 -1.71 4.27 -5.91
C HIS A 109 -2.22 2.87 -5.56
N LEU A 110 -3.30 2.40 -6.20
CA LEU A 110 -3.94 1.10 -5.96
C LEU A 110 -4.15 0.31 -7.26
N GLY A 111 -3.25 0.46 -8.23
CA GLY A 111 -3.36 -0.19 -9.53
C GLY A 111 -3.55 -1.71 -9.45
N ALA A 112 -2.95 -2.38 -8.46
CA ALA A 112 -3.09 -3.81 -8.25
C ALA A 112 -4.45 -4.23 -7.66
N LEU A 113 -5.15 -3.34 -6.95
CA LEU A 113 -6.42 -3.67 -6.29
C LEU A 113 -7.63 -3.57 -7.23
N TRP A 114 -7.70 -2.53 -8.04
CA TRP A 114 -8.90 -2.22 -8.81
C TRP A 114 -9.36 -3.34 -9.73
N PRO A 115 -8.46 -3.99 -10.52
CA PRO A 115 -8.85 -5.11 -11.36
C PRO A 115 -9.41 -6.30 -10.59
N LEU A 116 -8.93 -6.54 -9.36
CA LEU A 116 -9.39 -7.65 -8.52
C LEU A 116 -10.81 -7.42 -7.99
N ILE A 117 -11.14 -6.17 -7.62
CA ILE A 117 -12.51 -5.78 -7.25
C ILE A 117 -13.48 -5.96 -8.43
N GLU A 118 -13.06 -5.61 -9.65
CA GLU A 118 -13.88 -5.82 -10.85
C GLU A 118 -14.03 -7.31 -11.18
N GLN A 119 -12.96 -8.11 -11.07
CA GLN A 119 -13.02 -9.56 -11.25
C GLN A 119 -13.96 -10.23 -10.23
N ALA A 120 -13.98 -9.74 -8.99
CA ALA A 120 -14.89 -10.20 -7.96
C ALA A 120 -16.36 -9.84 -8.23
N GLY A 121 -16.66 -8.97 -9.21
CA GLY A 121 -18.01 -8.68 -9.68
C GLY A 121 -18.56 -7.31 -9.30
N ALA A 122 -17.77 -6.41 -8.75
CA ALA A 122 -18.15 -5.01 -8.59
C ALA A 122 -17.79 -4.20 -9.85
N LYS A 123 -18.55 -3.14 -10.10
CA LYS A 123 -18.27 -2.18 -11.17
C LYS A 123 -17.59 -0.95 -10.60
N LEU A 124 -16.52 -0.51 -11.24
CA LEU A 124 -15.81 0.70 -10.87
C LEU A 124 -15.95 1.78 -11.94
N THR A 125 -16.25 2.99 -11.52
CA THR A 125 -16.30 4.17 -12.39
C THR A 125 -15.41 5.26 -11.81
N PHE A 126 -14.31 5.55 -12.50
CA PHE A 126 -13.30 6.51 -12.05
C PHE A 126 -13.56 7.90 -12.59
N ASN A 127 -13.30 8.89 -11.76
CA ASN A 127 -13.05 10.27 -12.14
C ASN A 127 -11.62 10.65 -11.69
N LYS A 128 -11.21 11.90 -11.93
CA LYS A 128 -9.84 12.36 -11.65
C LYS A 128 -9.38 12.04 -10.22
N THR A 129 -10.24 12.24 -9.22
CA THR A 129 -9.90 12.07 -7.79
C THR A 129 -10.96 11.30 -7.03
N SER A 130 -11.76 10.47 -7.71
CA SER A 130 -12.79 9.68 -7.06
C SER A 130 -13.07 8.39 -7.83
N VAL A 131 -13.58 7.40 -7.11
CA VAL A 131 -14.10 6.16 -7.67
C VAL A 131 -15.52 5.92 -7.15
N LEU A 132 -16.41 5.52 -8.02
CA LEU A 132 -17.73 4.99 -7.68
C LEU A 132 -17.65 3.48 -7.76
N ILE A 133 -17.96 2.82 -6.65
CA ILE A 133 -18.04 1.37 -6.52
C ILE A 133 -19.53 0.99 -6.51
N GLU A 134 -19.92 0.11 -7.41
CA GLU A 134 -21.29 -0.36 -7.52
C GLU A 134 -21.28 -1.90 -7.58
N ARG A 135 -21.99 -2.54 -6.67
CA ARG A 135 -22.31 -3.97 -6.75
C ARG A 135 -23.80 -4.17 -6.43
N ASN A 136 -24.53 -4.54 -7.44
CA ASN A 136 -25.92 -4.95 -7.30
C ASN A 136 -25.99 -6.37 -6.69
N SER A 137 -27.12 -7.00 -6.70
CA SER A 137 -27.38 -8.33 -6.10
C SER A 137 -26.57 -9.51 -6.69
N THR A 138 -25.58 -9.25 -7.53
CA THR A 138 -24.67 -10.29 -8.04
C THR A 138 -23.80 -10.82 -6.91
N LYS A 139 -23.66 -12.15 -6.85
CA LYS A 139 -22.74 -12.78 -5.90
C LYS A 139 -21.29 -12.45 -6.25
N LEU A 140 -20.46 -12.31 -5.23
CA LEU A 140 -19.03 -12.17 -5.40
C LEU A 140 -18.44 -13.46 -5.98
N LYS A 141 -17.44 -13.31 -6.83
CA LYS A 141 -16.65 -14.41 -7.37
C LYS A 141 -15.31 -14.50 -6.64
N ALA A 142 -14.86 -15.72 -6.40
CA ALA A 142 -13.53 -15.94 -5.82
C ALA A 142 -12.42 -15.43 -6.77
N VAL A 143 -11.44 -14.76 -6.17
CA VAL A 143 -10.26 -14.19 -6.86
C VAL A 143 -9.04 -14.46 -6.01
N ASP A 144 -7.95 -14.91 -6.63
CA ASP A 144 -6.68 -15.17 -5.96
C ASP A 144 -5.85 -13.89 -5.85
N ILE A 145 -5.05 -13.80 -4.77
CA ILE A 145 -4.05 -12.73 -4.60
C ILE A 145 -2.73 -13.25 -4.05
N ASP A 146 -1.67 -12.56 -4.46
CA ASP A 146 -0.33 -12.67 -3.88
C ASP A 146 0.10 -11.29 -3.38
N THR A 147 0.41 -11.16 -2.08
CA THR A 147 0.94 -9.89 -1.57
C THR A 147 2.36 -9.66 -2.08
N GLN A 148 2.64 -8.45 -2.50
CA GLN A 148 3.94 -8.04 -3.05
C GLN A 148 4.25 -6.60 -2.67
N ALA A 149 5.55 -6.26 -2.66
CA ALA A 149 5.97 -4.86 -2.59
C ALA A 149 5.36 -4.04 -3.73
N TYR A 150 5.16 -2.74 -3.49
CA TYR A 150 4.60 -1.84 -4.49
C TYR A 150 5.38 -1.91 -5.84
N PRO A 151 4.69 -1.94 -6.99
CA PRO A 151 3.26 -1.69 -7.21
C PRO A 151 2.36 -2.95 -7.12
N GLY A 152 2.81 -4.04 -6.51
CA GLY A 152 1.99 -5.24 -6.31
C GLY A 152 0.86 -5.05 -5.30
N PHE A 153 0.14 -6.15 -4.99
CA PHE A 153 -0.96 -6.10 -4.04
C PHE A 153 -0.44 -5.87 -2.60
N PRO A 154 -0.88 -4.79 -1.93
CA PRO A 154 -0.35 -4.43 -0.62
C PRO A 154 -0.82 -5.40 0.48
N THR A 155 0.14 -5.87 1.28
CA THR A 155 -0.13 -6.74 2.43
C THR A 155 -1.10 -6.11 3.45
N ASP A 156 -1.19 -4.77 3.51
CA ASP A 156 -2.09 -4.04 4.39
C ASP A 156 -3.57 -4.12 3.98
N LEU A 157 -3.87 -4.61 2.78
CA LEU A 157 -5.22 -4.89 2.31
C LEU A 157 -5.54 -6.39 2.26
N GLN A 158 -4.61 -7.26 2.66
CA GLN A 158 -4.78 -8.71 2.61
C GLN A 158 -5.97 -9.18 3.46
N ALA A 159 -6.08 -8.74 4.71
CA ALA A 159 -7.14 -9.16 5.62
C ALA A 159 -8.54 -8.68 5.14
N GLN A 160 -8.63 -7.45 4.62
CA GLN A 160 -9.86 -6.88 4.08
C GLN A 160 -10.29 -7.64 2.82
N PHE A 161 -9.34 -7.97 1.94
CA PHE A 161 -9.60 -8.76 0.74
C PHE A 161 -10.05 -10.20 1.11
N MET A 162 -9.37 -10.84 2.05
CA MET A 162 -9.78 -12.15 2.57
C MET A 162 -11.22 -12.12 3.11
N THR A 163 -11.57 -11.09 3.87
CA THR A 163 -12.93 -10.91 4.38
C THR A 163 -13.97 -10.84 3.25
N MET A 164 -13.64 -10.15 2.15
CA MET A 164 -14.50 -10.12 0.95
C MET A 164 -14.62 -11.51 0.32
N MET A 165 -13.52 -12.27 0.25
CA MET A 165 -13.51 -13.61 -0.34
C MET A 165 -14.26 -14.65 0.48
N CYS A 166 -14.38 -14.48 1.79
CA CYS A 166 -15.23 -15.35 2.63
C CYS A 166 -16.73 -15.33 2.22
N LEU A 167 -17.15 -14.32 1.47
CA LEU A 167 -18.52 -14.17 0.95
C LEU A 167 -18.63 -14.49 -0.55
N ALA A 168 -17.54 -14.87 -1.19
CA ALA A 168 -17.50 -15.15 -2.62
C ALA A 168 -17.90 -16.58 -2.95
N GLU A 169 -18.41 -16.82 -4.14
CA GLU A 169 -18.63 -18.16 -4.68
C GLU A 169 -17.34 -18.73 -5.25
N GLY A 170 -16.95 -19.92 -4.83
CA GLY A 170 -15.74 -20.62 -5.25
C GLY A 170 -14.67 -20.61 -4.14
N THR A 171 -13.46 -20.95 -4.51
CA THR A 171 -12.29 -20.97 -3.62
C THR A 171 -11.32 -19.88 -4.05
N SER A 172 -10.85 -19.09 -3.09
CA SER A 172 -9.82 -18.06 -3.29
C SER A 172 -8.54 -18.48 -2.58
N ILE A 173 -7.41 -18.34 -3.25
CA ILE A 173 -6.08 -18.56 -2.68
C ILE A 173 -5.45 -17.21 -2.39
N ILE A 174 -5.05 -17.01 -1.13
CA ILE A 174 -4.43 -15.77 -0.67
C ILE A 174 -3.03 -16.11 -0.17
N ARG A 175 -1.98 -15.63 -0.87
CA ARG A 175 -0.59 -15.84 -0.48
C ARG A 175 -0.01 -14.58 0.15
N GLU A 176 0.55 -14.73 1.35
CA GLU A 176 1.23 -13.66 2.06
C GLU A 176 2.75 -13.80 1.89
N ASN A 177 3.33 -12.96 1.01
CA ASN A 177 4.75 -13.04 0.68
C ASN A 177 5.62 -12.01 1.42
N ILE A 178 5.01 -11.02 2.08
CA ILE A 178 5.72 -9.91 2.73
C ILE A 178 6.06 -10.27 4.18
N PHE A 179 5.03 -10.65 4.97
CA PHE A 179 5.21 -10.92 6.39
C PHE A 179 4.95 -12.38 6.73
N GLU A 180 5.67 -12.84 7.73
CA GLU A 180 5.39 -14.13 8.36
C GLU A 180 4.24 -13.98 9.36
N ASN A 181 3.46 -15.04 9.52
CA ASN A 181 2.37 -15.13 10.52
C ASN A 181 1.31 -14.00 10.42
N ARG A 182 0.98 -13.52 9.21
CA ARG A 182 -0.01 -12.44 9.05
C ARG A 182 -1.44 -12.94 8.81
N PHE A 183 -1.78 -14.13 9.34
CA PHE A 183 -3.12 -14.72 9.28
C PHE A 183 -3.84 -14.76 10.63
N MET A 184 -3.48 -13.87 11.57
CA MET A 184 -4.08 -13.83 12.92
C MET A 184 -5.58 -13.53 12.93
N HIS A 185 -6.12 -12.96 11.86
CA HIS A 185 -7.55 -12.71 11.68
C HIS A 185 -8.33 -13.95 11.21
N CYS A 186 -7.69 -14.97 10.65
CA CYS A 186 -8.36 -16.17 10.14
C CYS A 186 -9.18 -16.92 11.21
N PRO A 187 -8.66 -17.17 12.43
CA PRO A 187 -9.45 -17.79 13.48
C PRO A 187 -10.71 -17.01 13.85
N GLU A 188 -10.64 -15.68 13.81
CA GLU A 188 -11.78 -14.83 14.13
C GLU A 188 -12.83 -14.84 13.01
N LEU A 189 -12.40 -14.82 11.75
CA LEU A 189 -13.31 -15.00 10.62
C LEU A 189 -13.96 -16.38 10.63
N SER A 190 -13.21 -17.44 10.96
CA SER A 190 -13.76 -18.81 11.10
C SER A 190 -14.79 -18.89 12.21
N ARG A 191 -14.59 -18.22 13.35
CA ARG A 191 -15.59 -18.11 14.42
C ARG A 191 -16.88 -17.42 13.96
N MET A 192 -16.80 -16.56 12.96
CA MET A 192 -17.95 -15.90 12.32
C MET A 192 -18.59 -16.77 11.22
N GLY A 193 -18.06 -17.95 10.94
CA GLY A 193 -18.62 -18.91 9.99
C GLY A 193 -17.90 -18.96 8.63
N ALA A 194 -16.75 -18.30 8.49
CA ALA A 194 -15.94 -18.41 7.28
C ALA A 194 -15.25 -19.79 7.20
N ASP A 195 -15.21 -20.37 6.00
CA ASP A 195 -14.48 -21.60 5.70
C ASP A 195 -13.07 -21.22 5.22
N ILE A 196 -12.09 -21.30 6.11
CA ILE A 196 -10.69 -20.90 5.86
C ILE A 196 -9.76 -22.03 6.31
N ASP A 197 -8.87 -22.44 5.41
CA ASP A 197 -7.79 -23.37 5.69
C ASP A 197 -6.43 -22.63 5.52
N VAL A 198 -5.62 -22.60 6.58
CA VAL A 198 -4.33 -21.92 6.59
C VAL A 198 -3.20 -22.93 6.43
N ARG A 199 -2.40 -22.78 5.38
CA ARG A 199 -1.27 -23.66 5.03
C ARG A 199 0.00 -22.83 4.85
N GLY A 200 0.76 -22.65 5.91
CA GLY A 200 1.99 -21.85 5.86
C GLY A 200 1.72 -20.39 5.51
N ARG A 201 2.05 -20.00 4.29
CA ARG A 201 1.84 -18.64 3.77
C ARG A 201 0.59 -18.50 2.87
N GLU A 202 -0.24 -19.52 2.84
CA GLU A 202 -1.47 -19.54 2.05
C GLU A 202 -2.71 -19.70 2.93
#